data_12bce9b1fa657ffe31ad7ac8901c023b
#
_entry.id   12bce9b1fa657ffe31ad7ac8901c023b
#
_cell.length_a   1.000
_cell.length_b   1.000
_cell.length_c   1.000
_cell.angle_alpha   90.00
_cell.angle_beta   90.00
_cell.angle_gamma   90.00
#
_symmetry.space_group_name_H-M   'P 1'
#
loop_
_entity.id
_entity.type
_entity.pdbx_description
1 polymer ?
#
loop_
_entity_poly.entity_id
_entity_poly.type
_entity_poly.pdbx_seq_one_letter_code
_entity_poly.pdbx_strand_id
1 'polypeptide(L)'
;MRLIVGASCAVVLATVMHLHAVDGNSACADVAKLALPHGTITQVEAVAAGAFTPSERPNDYRSLPAFCRVAMTLGPSADSDIKVELWIPASWNGKFQAVGNGAFNGSISYPAMANALARGYATSSTDTGHAGSGAGWALGHPEKVVDFGWRAVHEMTLASKKVIASHTGRAPAFSYWNGCSAGGRQAMKEAQRFPDDFNGIIAGAPGLDWTGRAAQAVRIAKTLEHNDAGRLSTKDQQLLHRAVVDACDAGDGLKDGLISDPERCRFDPGVLQCAGSTRSDCLTAGQIETARLIYSPGVNRSTKREVGGLLPGSELGWTDLGWTASARATGLDQFRFLVFGDPAWDIQKFDVDRDLARAEEADRDTLNALDPNLKPFLDRGGKLIQFHGWADPQISPANSTQYYTRVTDALGGVAKVHGSYRLFMAPGMGHCGGGEGPNTFDMVAALEQWVEQKKAPDQIIASHSRNGAVDRTRPLCPYPQVAKYKGNGSTDEAANFVCQAP
;
A
#
# COMPACT_ATOMS: atom_id res chain seq x y z
N MET A 1 -57.12 61.89 -41.63
CA MET A 1 -55.67 61.79 -41.32
C MET A 1 -55.46 60.45 -40.73
N ARG A 2 -55.03 59.43 -41.50
CA ARG A 2 -54.81 58.04 -41.05
C ARG A 2 -53.35 57.83 -40.97
N LEU A 3 -52.83 57.51 -39.77
CA LEU A 3 -51.46 57.07 -39.54
C LEU A 3 -51.38 55.58 -39.88
N ILE A 4 -50.43 55.23 -40.72
CA ILE A 4 -50.03 53.86 -41.03
C ILE A 4 -48.82 53.58 -40.15
N VAL A 5 -48.97 52.61 -39.25
CA VAL A 5 -47.82 52.05 -38.43
C VAL A 5 -47.28 50.86 -39.17
N GLY A 6 -46.04 50.96 -39.65
CA GLY A 6 -45.33 49.88 -40.28
C GLY A 6 -44.67 48.97 -39.19
N ALA A 7 -45.00 47.71 -39.18
CA ALA A 7 -44.32 46.67 -38.32
C ALA A 7 -43.14 46.10 -39.07
N SER A 8 -41.92 46.35 -38.54
CA SER A 8 -40.68 45.68 -38.99
C SER A 8 -40.53 44.36 -38.31
N CYS A 9 -40.62 43.29 -39.09
CA CYS A 9 -40.33 41.92 -38.60
C CYS A 9 -38.79 41.66 -38.63
N ALA A 10 -38.13 41.62 -37.47
CA ALA A 10 -36.73 41.20 -37.37
C ALA A 10 -36.67 39.65 -37.30
N VAL A 11 -36.16 39.06 -38.37
CA VAL A 11 -35.86 37.62 -38.40
C VAL A 11 -34.54 37.37 -37.63
N VAL A 12 -34.64 36.79 -36.43
CA VAL A 12 -33.48 36.30 -35.67
C VAL A 12 -33.11 34.92 -36.21
N LEU A 13 -32.02 34.83 -36.98
CA LEU A 13 -31.39 33.53 -37.31
C LEU A 13 -30.72 32.95 -36.07
N ALA A 14 -31.36 31.96 -35.45
CA ALA A 14 -30.74 31.14 -34.45
C ALA A 14 -29.82 30.14 -35.14
N THR A 15 -28.49 30.37 -35.08
CA THR A 15 -27.48 29.37 -35.43
C THR A 15 -27.45 28.29 -34.35
N VAL A 16 -28.07 27.14 -34.64
CA VAL A 16 -27.97 25.94 -33.83
C VAL A 16 -26.56 25.38 -34.02
N MET A 17 -25.66 25.64 -33.07
CA MET A 17 -24.39 24.90 -32.97
C MET A 17 -24.73 23.45 -32.63
N HIS A 18 -24.66 22.58 -33.64
CA HIS A 18 -24.63 21.13 -33.40
C HIS A 18 -23.29 20.81 -32.73
N LEU A 19 -23.30 20.68 -31.40
CA LEU A 19 -22.29 19.94 -30.69
C LEU A 19 -22.35 18.48 -31.16
N HIS A 20 -21.46 18.11 -32.06
CA HIS A 20 -21.25 16.71 -32.38
C HIS A 20 -20.77 16.05 -31.09
N ALA A 21 -21.61 15.25 -30.44
CA ALA A 21 -21.17 14.25 -29.50
C ALA A 21 -20.23 13.30 -30.28
N VAL A 22 -18.95 13.44 -30.12
CA VAL A 22 -17.96 12.48 -30.65
C VAL A 22 -18.36 11.14 -30.03
N ASP A 23 -18.76 10.17 -30.86
CA ASP A 23 -19.06 8.82 -30.42
C ASP A 23 -17.86 8.33 -29.61
N GLY A 24 -18.04 8.02 -28.30
CA GLY A 24 -16.98 7.63 -27.39
C GLY A 24 -16.17 6.42 -27.91
N ASN A 25 -16.73 5.67 -28.85
CA ASN A 25 -16.10 4.55 -29.53
C ASN A 25 -15.02 4.99 -30.54
N SER A 26 -15.22 6.10 -31.26
CA SER A 26 -14.23 6.62 -32.22
C SER A 26 -13.04 7.26 -31.50
N ALA A 27 -13.29 8.00 -30.42
CA ALA A 27 -12.25 8.62 -29.62
C ALA A 27 -11.34 7.59 -28.91
N CYS A 28 -11.87 6.43 -28.49
CA CYS A 28 -11.07 5.36 -27.93
C CYS A 28 -10.16 4.74 -29.01
N ALA A 29 -10.67 4.45 -30.20
CA ALA A 29 -9.91 3.86 -31.30
C ALA A 29 -8.72 4.75 -31.76
N ASP A 30 -8.89 6.07 -31.73
CA ASP A 30 -7.84 7.02 -32.16
C ASP A 30 -6.59 7.00 -31.29
N VAL A 31 -6.71 6.56 -30.04
CA VAL A 31 -5.57 6.37 -29.11
C VAL A 31 -4.53 5.39 -29.67
N ALA A 32 -4.94 4.41 -30.46
CA ALA A 32 -4.05 3.41 -31.05
C ALA A 32 -2.92 4.01 -31.91
N LYS A 33 -3.08 5.23 -32.42
CA LYS A 33 -2.13 5.94 -33.27
C LYS A 33 -1.13 6.78 -32.48
N LEU A 34 -1.30 6.89 -31.15
CA LEU A 34 -0.46 7.75 -30.32
C LEU A 34 0.95 7.16 -30.14
N ALA A 35 1.96 7.95 -30.52
CA ALA A 35 3.34 7.58 -30.23
C ALA A 35 3.66 7.83 -28.75
N LEU A 36 4.18 6.81 -28.08
CA LEU A 36 4.65 6.88 -26.69
C LEU A 36 6.17 6.99 -26.66
N PRO A 37 6.77 7.79 -25.75
CA PRO A 37 8.17 7.64 -25.42
C PRO A 37 8.41 6.24 -24.86
N HIS A 38 9.48 5.59 -25.24
CA HIS A 38 9.88 4.28 -24.74
C HIS A 38 8.86 3.16 -24.85
N GLY A 39 7.80 3.27 -25.70
CA GLY A 39 6.79 2.23 -25.70
C GLY A 39 5.82 2.25 -26.87
N THR A 40 4.95 1.26 -26.89
CA THR A 40 3.90 1.07 -27.89
C THR A 40 2.56 0.75 -27.24
N ILE A 41 1.47 1.22 -27.85
CA ILE A 41 0.13 0.78 -27.51
C ILE A 41 -0.11 -0.54 -28.21
N THR A 42 -0.42 -1.59 -27.45
CA THR A 42 -0.55 -2.96 -27.94
C THR A 42 -2.01 -3.39 -28.14
N GLN A 43 -2.93 -2.75 -27.40
CA GLN A 43 -4.36 -3.00 -27.53
C GLN A 43 -5.14 -1.74 -27.16
N VAL A 44 -6.22 -1.48 -27.90
CA VAL A 44 -7.23 -0.47 -27.56
C VAL A 44 -8.60 -1.10 -27.74
N GLU A 45 -9.46 -0.99 -26.72
CA GLU A 45 -10.76 -1.63 -26.70
C GLU A 45 -11.79 -0.71 -26.01
N ALA A 46 -12.92 -0.47 -26.67
CA ALA A 46 -14.06 0.17 -26.03
C ALA A 46 -14.90 -0.91 -25.32
N VAL A 47 -14.82 -0.95 -24.00
CA VAL A 47 -15.52 -1.91 -23.15
C VAL A 47 -16.87 -1.34 -22.74
N ALA A 48 -17.97 -2.02 -23.10
CA ALA A 48 -19.31 -1.62 -22.66
C ALA A 48 -19.50 -1.83 -21.14
N ALA A 49 -20.47 -1.13 -20.55
CA ALA A 49 -20.77 -1.28 -19.12
C ALA A 49 -21.06 -2.75 -18.76
N GLY A 50 -20.39 -3.25 -17.75
CA GLY A 50 -20.52 -4.63 -17.26
C GLY A 50 -19.94 -5.72 -18.18
N ALA A 51 -19.30 -5.36 -19.30
CA ALA A 51 -18.81 -6.31 -20.30
C ALA A 51 -17.35 -6.76 -20.06
N PHE A 52 -16.64 -6.19 -19.10
CA PHE A 52 -15.28 -6.61 -18.79
C PHE A 52 -15.28 -7.99 -18.10
N THR A 53 -14.70 -8.98 -18.77
CA THR A 53 -14.66 -10.37 -18.28
C THR A 53 -13.24 -10.92 -18.37
N PRO A 54 -12.34 -10.55 -17.42
CA PRO A 54 -11.02 -11.18 -17.36
C PRO A 54 -11.17 -12.68 -17.02
N SER A 55 -10.24 -13.50 -17.51
CA SER A 55 -10.29 -14.96 -17.35
C SER A 55 -10.35 -15.44 -15.90
N GLU A 56 -9.87 -14.65 -14.97
CA GLU A 56 -9.68 -15.06 -13.57
C GLU A 56 -10.90 -14.86 -12.66
N ARG A 57 -11.73 -13.80 -12.88
CA ARG A 57 -12.88 -13.47 -12.02
C ARG A 57 -13.96 -12.67 -12.77
N PRO A 58 -14.71 -13.26 -13.68
CA PRO A 58 -15.66 -12.52 -14.54
C PRO A 58 -16.82 -11.85 -13.78
N ASN A 59 -17.15 -12.32 -12.59
CA ASN A 59 -18.32 -11.82 -11.84
C ASN A 59 -18.05 -10.54 -11.04
N ASP A 60 -16.81 -10.22 -10.73
CA ASP A 60 -16.45 -9.09 -9.87
C ASP A 60 -16.50 -7.74 -10.61
N TYR A 61 -16.68 -7.74 -11.94
CA TYR A 61 -16.56 -6.55 -12.80
C TYR A 61 -17.87 -6.13 -13.49
N ARG A 62 -18.98 -6.82 -13.22
CA ARG A 62 -20.28 -6.54 -13.86
C ARG A 62 -20.87 -5.17 -13.53
N SER A 63 -20.43 -4.55 -12.44
CA SER A 63 -20.88 -3.21 -12.04
C SER A 63 -20.05 -2.07 -12.63
N LEU A 64 -19.00 -2.38 -13.41
CA LEU A 64 -18.15 -1.36 -13.97
C LEU A 64 -18.87 -0.54 -15.03
N PRO A 65 -18.65 0.80 -15.09
CA PRO A 65 -19.12 1.63 -16.18
C PRO A 65 -18.45 1.26 -17.50
N ALA A 66 -18.94 1.78 -18.62
CA ALA A 66 -18.24 1.70 -19.89
C ALA A 66 -16.93 2.49 -19.82
N PHE A 67 -15.86 1.96 -20.44
CA PHE A 67 -14.54 2.57 -20.44
C PHE A 67 -13.71 2.24 -21.69
N CYS A 68 -12.76 3.10 -22.01
CA CYS A 68 -11.70 2.82 -22.97
C CYS A 68 -10.56 2.08 -22.26
N ARG A 69 -10.28 0.84 -22.64
CA ARG A 69 -9.17 0.01 -22.19
C ARG A 69 -7.99 0.18 -23.12
N VAL A 70 -6.83 0.51 -22.59
CA VAL A 70 -5.59 0.69 -23.35
C VAL A 70 -4.51 -0.16 -22.70
N ALA A 71 -3.98 -1.15 -23.44
CA ALA A 71 -2.81 -1.90 -23.03
C ALA A 71 -1.56 -1.35 -23.74
N MET A 72 -0.46 -1.26 -23.00
CA MET A 72 0.81 -0.71 -23.47
C MET A 72 1.96 -1.63 -23.07
N THR A 73 3.02 -1.62 -23.88
CA THR A 73 4.32 -2.19 -23.52
C THR A 73 5.35 -1.07 -23.55
N LEU A 74 6.06 -0.88 -22.42
CA LEU A 74 7.11 0.14 -22.27
C LEU A 74 8.47 -0.53 -22.16
N GLY A 75 9.46 -0.01 -22.87
CA GLY A 75 10.81 -0.52 -22.94
C GLY A 75 11.85 0.60 -22.79
N PRO A 76 11.98 1.22 -21.59
CA PRO A 76 12.93 2.31 -21.36
C PRO A 76 14.39 1.86 -21.38
N SER A 77 14.68 0.56 -21.30
CA SER A 77 16.00 -0.03 -21.51
C SER A 77 15.90 -1.23 -22.45
N ALA A 78 17.03 -1.75 -22.91
CA ALA A 78 17.07 -2.91 -23.81
C ALA A 78 16.55 -4.20 -23.16
N ASP A 79 16.52 -4.29 -21.83
CA ASP A 79 16.05 -5.43 -21.05
C ASP A 79 14.63 -5.22 -20.47
N SER A 80 14.09 -4.01 -20.58
CA SER A 80 12.76 -3.67 -20.07
C SER A 80 11.65 -4.25 -20.95
N ASP A 81 10.62 -4.84 -20.30
CA ASP A 81 9.40 -5.32 -20.94
C ASP A 81 8.24 -5.08 -19.97
N ILE A 82 7.85 -3.79 -19.82
CA ILE A 82 6.89 -3.36 -18.83
C ILE A 82 5.49 -3.35 -19.44
N LYS A 83 4.58 -4.20 -18.94
CA LYS A 83 3.17 -4.17 -19.34
C LYS A 83 2.40 -3.19 -18.46
N VAL A 84 1.55 -2.43 -19.11
CA VAL A 84 0.69 -1.42 -18.47
C VAL A 84 -0.71 -1.55 -19.01
N GLU A 85 -1.70 -1.46 -18.14
CA GLU A 85 -3.08 -1.21 -18.52
C GLU A 85 -3.54 0.15 -17.98
N LEU A 86 -4.29 0.87 -18.81
CA LEU A 86 -4.98 2.10 -18.50
C LEU A 86 -6.45 1.99 -18.88
N TRP A 87 -7.35 2.29 -17.95
CA TRP A 87 -8.80 2.34 -18.15
C TRP A 87 -9.30 3.77 -17.98
N ILE A 88 -10.00 4.30 -18.98
CA ILE A 88 -10.55 5.66 -18.95
C ILE A 88 -12.09 5.54 -19.02
N PRO A 89 -12.83 5.85 -17.93
CA PRO A 89 -14.28 5.69 -17.94
C PRO A 89 -14.96 6.71 -18.84
N ALA A 90 -16.08 6.33 -19.45
CA ALA A 90 -16.87 7.24 -20.28
C ALA A 90 -17.35 8.49 -19.49
N SER A 91 -17.62 8.33 -18.20
CA SER A 91 -17.98 9.41 -17.27
C SER A 91 -16.76 9.87 -16.43
N TRP A 92 -15.65 10.20 -17.10
CA TRP A 92 -14.40 10.58 -16.44
C TRP A 92 -14.55 11.82 -15.55
N ASN A 93 -14.12 11.69 -14.29
CA ASN A 93 -14.18 12.78 -13.30
C ASN A 93 -13.06 13.83 -13.45
N GLY A 94 -12.21 13.74 -14.48
CA GLY A 94 -11.11 14.68 -14.71
C GLY A 94 -9.83 14.36 -13.93
N LYS A 95 -9.77 13.20 -13.24
CA LYS A 95 -8.66 12.82 -12.37
C LYS A 95 -8.05 11.48 -12.79
N PHE A 96 -6.80 11.26 -12.38
CA PHE A 96 -6.06 10.02 -12.60
C PHE A 96 -5.71 9.37 -11.27
N GLN A 97 -5.90 8.07 -11.14
CA GLN A 97 -5.42 7.28 -9.99
C GLN A 97 -4.66 6.06 -10.47
N ALA A 98 -3.36 6.02 -10.23
CA ALA A 98 -2.55 4.82 -10.41
C ALA A 98 -2.62 3.95 -9.15
N VAL A 99 -2.50 2.62 -9.33
CA VAL A 99 -2.61 1.64 -8.26
C VAL A 99 -1.40 0.72 -8.20
N GLY A 100 -1.03 0.31 -6.98
CA GLY A 100 0.18 -0.47 -6.72
C GLY A 100 0.01 -1.98 -6.78
N ASN A 101 1.15 -2.68 -6.63
CA ASN A 101 1.28 -4.13 -6.65
C ASN A 101 1.47 -4.72 -5.25
N GLY A 102 1.57 -6.05 -5.14
CA GLY A 102 1.87 -6.80 -3.92
C GLY A 102 3.12 -7.66 -4.04
N ALA A 103 3.92 -7.76 -2.98
CA ALA A 103 5.12 -8.59 -2.93
C ALA A 103 6.00 -8.46 -4.20
N PHE A 104 6.45 -9.58 -4.80
CA PHE A 104 7.14 -9.64 -6.10
C PHE A 104 6.18 -9.90 -7.28
N ASN A 105 4.88 -9.60 -7.13
CA ASN A 105 3.90 -9.91 -8.17
C ASN A 105 4.09 -9.01 -9.40
N GLY A 106 4.36 -9.66 -10.53
CA GLY A 106 4.32 -9.08 -11.87
C GLY A 106 2.93 -9.29 -12.48
N SER A 107 1.96 -8.46 -12.11
CA SER A 107 0.59 -8.55 -12.61
C SER A 107 -0.14 -7.22 -12.53
N ILE A 108 -1.07 -7.00 -13.47
CA ILE A 108 -1.98 -5.86 -13.43
C ILE A 108 -2.99 -6.03 -12.29
N SER A 109 -3.17 -5.03 -11.46
CA SER A 109 -4.08 -5.06 -10.30
C SER A 109 -5.50 -4.69 -10.70
N TYR A 110 -6.21 -5.56 -11.41
CA TYR A 110 -7.59 -5.33 -11.86
C TYR A 110 -8.57 -4.96 -10.74
N PRO A 111 -8.55 -5.60 -9.55
CA PRO A 111 -9.48 -5.21 -8.48
C PRO A 111 -9.26 -3.77 -8.00
N ALA A 112 -8.01 -3.32 -7.88
CA ALA A 112 -7.72 -1.95 -7.46
C ALA A 112 -8.08 -0.93 -8.55
N MET A 113 -7.82 -1.26 -9.83
CA MET A 113 -8.27 -0.45 -10.97
C MET A 113 -9.80 -0.35 -11.02
N ALA A 114 -10.52 -1.46 -10.80
CA ALA A 114 -11.98 -1.49 -10.79
C ALA A 114 -12.56 -0.56 -9.73
N ASN A 115 -11.98 -0.55 -8.53
CA ASN A 115 -12.38 0.36 -7.45
C ASN A 115 -12.17 1.83 -7.83
N ALA A 116 -11.05 2.17 -8.48
CA ALA A 116 -10.77 3.51 -8.96
C ALA A 116 -11.71 3.91 -10.11
N LEU A 117 -11.92 3.01 -11.09
CA LEU A 117 -12.82 3.23 -12.22
C LEU A 117 -14.26 3.48 -11.76
N ALA A 118 -14.76 2.71 -10.79
CA ALA A 118 -16.10 2.88 -10.22
C ALA A 118 -16.30 4.28 -9.57
N ARG A 119 -15.22 4.93 -9.16
CA ARG A 119 -15.21 6.31 -8.63
C ARG A 119 -15.02 7.36 -9.74
N GLY A 120 -14.98 6.95 -11.00
CA GLY A 120 -14.85 7.83 -12.16
C GLY A 120 -13.42 8.24 -12.52
N TYR A 121 -12.38 7.66 -11.88
CA TYR A 121 -11.00 7.92 -12.25
C TYR A 121 -10.61 7.26 -13.57
N ALA A 122 -9.79 7.92 -14.36
CA ALA A 122 -8.87 7.20 -15.23
C ALA A 122 -7.85 6.48 -14.32
N THR A 123 -7.58 5.19 -14.59
CA THR A 123 -6.78 4.38 -13.67
C THR A 123 -5.80 3.48 -14.40
N SER A 124 -4.60 3.31 -13.87
CA SER A 124 -3.59 2.41 -14.44
C SER A 124 -2.89 1.54 -13.40
N SER A 125 -2.40 0.41 -13.89
CA SER A 125 -1.55 -0.55 -13.18
C SER A 125 -0.49 -1.12 -14.12
N THR A 126 0.61 -1.59 -13.56
CA THR A 126 1.72 -2.21 -14.30
C THR A 126 2.10 -3.56 -13.71
N ASP A 127 2.66 -4.46 -14.55
CA ASP A 127 3.30 -5.70 -14.10
C ASP A 127 4.71 -5.48 -13.53
N THR A 128 5.20 -4.24 -13.52
CA THR A 128 6.55 -3.88 -13.07
C THR A 128 7.69 -4.51 -13.87
N GLY A 129 7.45 -4.91 -15.12
CA GLY A 129 8.44 -5.42 -16.06
C GLY A 129 8.73 -6.93 -15.98
N HIS A 130 7.85 -7.71 -15.33
CA HIS A 130 7.97 -9.16 -15.24
C HIS A 130 6.62 -9.82 -15.06
N ALA A 131 6.59 -11.15 -15.17
CA ALA A 131 5.40 -11.96 -14.90
C ALA A 131 5.63 -12.92 -13.73
N GLY A 132 4.54 -13.25 -13.00
CA GLY A 132 4.57 -14.19 -11.89
C GLY A 132 4.81 -13.57 -10.53
N SER A 133 4.98 -14.39 -9.50
CA SER A 133 5.01 -13.98 -8.09
C SER A 133 6.36 -14.15 -7.38
N GLY A 134 7.34 -14.80 -8.02
CA GLY A 134 8.69 -14.98 -7.48
C GLY A 134 9.67 -13.94 -8.03
N ALA A 135 10.92 -13.98 -7.58
CA ALA A 135 11.97 -13.08 -8.01
C ALA A 135 13.00 -13.69 -8.97
N GLY A 136 12.74 -14.89 -9.50
CA GLY A 136 13.65 -15.56 -10.45
C GLY A 136 13.92 -14.76 -11.74
N TRP A 137 13.00 -13.88 -12.12
CA TRP A 137 13.14 -12.94 -13.24
C TRP A 137 14.30 -11.97 -13.11
N ALA A 138 14.77 -11.71 -11.88
CA ALA A 138 15.88 -10.78 -11.62
C ALA A 138 17.26 -11.35 -11.98
N LEU A 139 17.38 -12.69 -12.09
CA LEU A 139 18.67 -13.36 -12.31
C LEU A 139 19.24 -13.01 -13.69
N GLY A 140 20.35 -12.29 -13.71
CA GLY A 140 20.97 -11.80 -14.94
C GLY A 140 20.30 -10.59 -15.59
N HIS A 141 19.27 -10.03 -14.96
CA HIS A 141 18.46 -8.92 -15.48
C HIS A 141 18.45 -7.69 -14.54
N PRO A 142 19.58 -6.99 -14.36
CA PRO A 142 19.68 -5.85 -13.43
C PRO A 142 18.71 -4.71 -13.78
N GLU A 143 18.43 -4.47 -15.07
CA GLU A 143 17.50 -3.44 -15.51
C GLU A 143 16.05 -3.76 -15.11
N LYS A 144 15.65 -5.04 -15.10
CA LYS A 144 14.33 -5.46 -14.58
C LYS A 144 14.20 -5.23 -13.07
N VAL A 145 15.30 -5.31 -12.31
CA VAL A 145 15.30 -4.95 -10.89
C VAL A 145 15.02 -3.45 -10.72
N VAL A 146 15.58 -2.61 -11.58
CA VAL A 146 15.30 -1.17 -11.64
C VAL A 146 13.84 -0.92 -12.02
N ASP A 147 13.31 -1.64 -13.02
CA ASP A 147 11.90 -1.55 -13.41
C ASP A 147 10.98 -1.87 -12.24
N PHE A 148 11.18 -3.00 -11.58
CA PHE A 148 10.43 -3.40 -10.39
C PHE A 148 10.60 -2.39 -9.22
N GLY A 149 11.80 -1.85 -9.07
CA GLY A 149 12.15 -0.90 -8.00
C GLY A 149 11.33 0.39 -8.04
N TRP A 150 11.28 1.02 -9.21
CA TRP A 150 10.66 2.33 -9.37
C TRP A 150 10.33 2.70 -10.83
N ARG A 151 11.14 2.29 -11.84
CA ARG A 151 11.05 2.83 -13.20
C ARG A 151 9.73 2.48 -13.88
N ALA A 152 9.19 1.28 -13.66
CA ALA A 152 7.93 0.87 -14.27
C ALA A 152 6.75 1.74 -13.83
N VAL A 153 6.72 2.16 -12.58
CA VAL A 153 5.64 3.04 -12.06
C VAL A 153 5.76 4.44 -12.65
N HIS A 154 6.95 4.99 -12.71
CA HIS A 154 7.20 6.29 -13.32
C HIS A 154 6.83 6.32 -14.81
N GLU A 155 7.36 5.38 -15.60
CA GLU A 155 7.08 5.27 -17.04
C GLU A 155 5.58 5.04 -17.31
N MET A 156 4.93 4.16 -16.53
CA MET A 156 3.47 3.97 -16.57
C MET A 156 2.73 5.29 -16.35
N THR A 157 3.15 6.06 -15.35
CA THR A 157 2.50 7.33 -14.98
C THR A 157 2.60 8.35 -16.11
N LEU A 158 3.79 8.51 -16.71
CA LEU A 158 4.00 9.42 -17.84
C LEU A 158 3.19 9.00 -19.07
N ALA A 159 3.27 7.70 -19.44
CA ALA A 159 2.51 7.16 -20.58
C ALA A 159 1.00 7.30 -20.38
N SER A 160 0.48 6.97 -19.19
CA SER A 160 -0.94 7.08 -18.86
C SER A 160 -1.44 8.51 -18.95
N LYS A 161 -0.74 9.48 -18.38
CA LYS A 161 -1.09 10.91 -18.47
C LYS A 161 -1.14 11.39 -19.93
N LYS A 162 -0.20 10.94 -20.76
CA LYS A 162 -0.17 11.28 -22.20
C LYS A 162 -1.36 10.70 -22.95
N VAL A 163 -1.69 9.43 -22.69
CA VAL A 163 -2.86 8.75 -23.29
C VAL A 163 -4.15 9.43 -22.85
N ILE A 164 -4.32 9.71 -21.56
CA ILE A 164 -5.51 10.41 -21.04
C ILE A 164 -5.68 11.75 -21.73
N ALA A 165 -4.61 12.56 -21.81
CA ALA A 165 -4.69 13.87 -22.47
C ALA A 165 -5.06 13.78 -23.96
N SER A 166 -4.53 12.78 -24.68
CA SER A 166 -4.87 12.53 -26.09
C SER A 166 -6.34 12.10 -26.26
N HIS A 167 -6.82 11.18 -25.41
CA HIS A 167 -8.18 10.65 -25.49
C HIS A 167 -9.24 11.69 -25.09
N THR A 168 -8.99 12.46 -24.03
CA THR A 168 -9.98 13.36 -23.43
C THR A 168 -9.85 14.82 -23.87
N GLY A 169 -8.79 15.16 -24.63
CA GLY A 169 -8.44 16.52 -25.03
C GLY A 169 -7.84 17.38 -23.91
N ARG A 170 -7.61 16.85 -22.72
CA ARG A 170 -7.01 17.57 -21.58
C ARG A 170 -6.26 16.64 -20.64
N ALA A 171 -5.23 17.16 -19.98
CA ALA A 171 -4.52 16.44 -18.93
C ALA A 171 -5.41 16.25 -17.68
N PRO A 172 -5.15 15.23 -16.83
CA PRO A 172 -5.79 15.12 -15.52
C PRO A 172 -5.55 16.36 -14.67
N ALA A 173 -6.61 16.90 -14.07
CA ALA A 173 -6.51 18.03 -13.15
C ALA A 173 -5.72 17.66 -11.88
N PHE A 174 -5.89 16.42 -11.42
CA PHE A 174 -5.16 15.85 -10.30
C PHE A 174 -4.77 14.41 -10.60
N SER A 175 -3.61 14.02 -10.07
CA SER A 175 -3.08 12.65 -10.17
C SER A 175 -2.82 12.11 -8.78
N TYR A 176 -3.31 10.90 -8.52
CA TYR A 176 -3.21 10.22 -7.23
C TYR A 176 -2.54 8.87 -7.37
N TRP A 177 -1.80 8.48 -6.34
CA TRP A 177 -1.33 7.12 -6.14
C TRP A 177 -2.07 6.47 -4.98
N ASN A 178 -2.46 5.20 -5.13
CA ASN A 178 -3.02 4.41 -4.06
C ASN A 178 -2.41 3.00 -4.06
N GLY A 179 -1.66 2.66 -3.01
CA GLY A 179 -1.02 1.37 -2.89
C GLY A 179 -0.73 0.97 -1.46
N CYS A 180 -0.77 -0.34 -1.20
CA CYS A 180 -0.42 -0.93 0.09
C CYS A 180 0.68 -1.97 -0.08
N SER A 181 1.45 -2.28 0.97
CA SER A 181 2.52 -3.28 0.92
C SER A 181 3.65 -2.90 -0.05
N ALA A 182 3.92 -3.72 -1.08
CA ALA A 182 4.81 -3.31 -2.18
C ALA A 182 4.29 -2.05 -2.89
N GLY A 183 2.96 -1.90 -3.03
CA GLY A 183 2.34 -0.68 -3.54
C GLY A 183 2.55 0.54 -2.65
N GLY A 184 2.61 0.34 -1.33
CA GLY A 184 3.03 1.36 -0.37
C GLY A 184 4.51 1.74 -0.51
N ARG A 185 5.39 0.77 -0.79
CA ARG A 185 6.80 1.02 -1.13
C ARG A 185 6.92 1.84 -2.39
N GLN A 186 6.19 1.46 -3.46
CA GLN A 186 6.11 2.21 -4.71
C GLN A 186 5.65 3.65 -4.47
N ALA A 187 4.61 3.85 -3.65
CA ALA A 187 4.14 5.16 -3.21
C ALA A 187 5.26 6.05 -2.65
N MET A 188 6.07 5.47 -1.77
CA MET A 188 7.17 6.20 -1.13
C MET A 188 8.31 6.46 -2.11
N LYS A 189 8.62 5.52 -3.03
CA LYS A 189 9.59 5.75 -4.12
C LYS A 189 9.17 6.89 -5.04
N GLU A 190 7.88 6.99 -5.37
CA GLU A 190 7.34 8.10 -6.17
C GLU A 190 7.53 9.45 -5.45
N ALA A 191 7.17 9.52 -4.16
CA ALA A 191 7.35 10.74 -3.37
C ALA A 191 8.83 11.16 -3.26
N GLN A 192 9.75 10.20 -3.16
CA GLN A 192 11.19 10.43 -2.99
C GLN A 192 11.88 10.81 -4.30
N ARG A 193 11.54 10.15 -5.42
CA ARG A 193 12.30 10.25 -6.68
C ARG A 193 11.60 11.08 -7.76
N PHE A 194 10.26 11.06 -7.81
CA PHE A 194 9.45 11.66 -8.87
C PHE A 194 8.38 12.58 -8.29
N PRO A 195 8.78 13.65 -7.60
CA PRO A 195 7.85 14.49 -6.86
C PRO A 195 6.74 15.09 -7.73
N ASP A 196 6.93 15.17 -9.05
CA ASP A 196 5.98 15.76 -10.00
C ASP A 196 4.90 14.79 -10.51
N ASP A 197 5.03 13.50 -10.23
CA ASP A 197 4.14 12.50 -10.78
C ASP A 197 2.75 12.52 -10.17
N PHE A 198 2.63 12.79 -8.87
CA PHE A 198 1.35 12.76 -8.16
C PHE A 198 1.13 14.01 -7.30
N ASN A 199 -0.13 14.48 -7.26
CA ASN A 199 -0.55 15.54 -6.33
C ASN A 199 -0.82 15.00 -4.92
N GLY A 200 -1.25 13.74 -4.84
CA GLY A 200 -1.56 13.06 -3.60
C GLY A 200 -1.17 11.59 -3.66
N ILE A 201 -0.65 11.07 -2.55
CA ILE A 201 -0.14 9.71 -2.43
C ILE A 201 -0.74 9.05 -1.19
N ILE A 202 -1.25 7.82 -1.35
CA ILE A 202 -1.62 6.92 -0.25
C ILE A 202 -0.60 5.78 -0.21
N ALA A 203 0.11 5.66 0.93
CA ALA A 203 1.08 4.63 1.22
C ALA A 203 0.60 3.75 2.39
N GLY A 204 -0.09 2.65 2.09
CA GLY A 204 -0.54 1.71 3.12
C GLY A 204 0.54 0.70 3.47
N ALA A 205 0.76 0.42 4.76
CA ALA A 205 1.68 -0.61 5.27
C ALA A 205 2.94 -0.76 4.38
N PRO A 206 3.67 0.33 4.11
CA PRO A 206 4.69 0.34 3.06
C PRO A 206 5.88 -0.55 3.41
N GLY A 207 6.31 -1.37 2.45
CA GLY A 207 7.55 -2.14 2.52
C GLY A 207 8.80 -1.25 2.42
N LEU A 208 8.91 -0.27 3.31
CA LEU A 208 9.99 0.74 3.30
C LEU A 208 11.39 0.13 3.33
N ASP A 209 11.58 -0.81 4.25
CA ASP A 209 12.81 -1.55 4.46
C ASP A 209 12.69 -2.95 3.83
N TRP A 210 12.81 -3.00 2.52
CA TRP A 210 12.64 -4.23 1.75
C TRP A 210 13.69 -5.29 2.09
N THR A 211 14.95 -4.89 2.14
CA THR A 211 16.08 -5.76 2.49
C THR A 211 16.02 -6.22 3.94
N GLY A 212 15.67 -5.34 4.86
CA GLY A 212 15.53 -5.67 6.28
C GLY A 212 14.36 -6.62 6.55
N ARG A 213 13.20 -6.42 5.88
CA ARG A 213 12.07 -7.35 5.95
C ARG A 213 12.47 -8.75 5.45
N ALA A 214 13.19 -8.82 4.32
CA ALA A 214 13.68 -10.11 3.80
C ALA A 214 14.64 -10.79 4.77
N ALA A 215 15.57 -10.05 5.37
CA ALA A 215 16.50 -10.55 6.37
C ALA A 215 15.78 -11.12 7.60
N GLN A 216 14.74 -10.44 8.09
CA GLN A 216 13.92 -10.92 9.21
C GLN A 216 13.19 -12.22 8.85
N ALA A 217 12.55 -12.29 7.66
CA ALA A 217 11.86 -13.49 7.21
C ALA A 217 12.81 -14.70 7.10
N VAL A 218 14.02 -14.48 6.56
CA VAL A 218 15.04 -15.53 6.44
C VAL A 218 15.56 -15.95 7.82
N ARG A 219 15.75 -15.01 8.75
CA ARG A 219 16.18 -15.30 10.14
C ARG A 219 15.18 -16.22 10.84
N ILE A 220 13.88 -15.93 10.74
CA ILE A 220 12.81 -16.74 11.31
C ILE A 220 12.77 -18.12 10.61
N ALA A 221 12.76 -18.14 9.28
CA ALA A 221 12.70 -19.37 8.50
C ALA A 221 13.89 -20.30 8.78
N LYS A 222 15.10 -19.75 8.85
CA LYS A 222 16.32 -20.50 9.22
C LYS A 222 16.19 -21.19 10.60
N THR A 223 15.69 -20.46 11.58
CA THR A 223 15.54 -20.98 12.95
C THR A 223 14.53 -22.12 13.01
N LEU A 224 13.46 -22.06 12.20
CA LEU A 224 12.36 -23.01 12.21
C LEU A 224 12.51 -24.16 11.23
N GLU A 225 13.48 -24.11 10.31
CA GLU A 225 13.65 -25.13 9.27
C GLU A 225 13.92 -26.53 9.83
N HIS A 226 14.64 -26.60 10.94
CA HIS A 226 15.00 -27.86 11.64
C HIS A 226 14.51 -27.90 13.09
N ASN A 227 13.58 -27.03 13.46
CA ASN A 227 13.05 -26.92 14.83
C ASN A 227 11.51 -26.97 14.84
N ASP A 228 10.97 -28.15 14.55
CA ASP A 228 9.51 -28.35 14.61
C ASP A 228 8.94 -28.10 16.02
N ALA A 229 9.73 -28.34 17.07
CA ALA A 229 9.33 -28.08 18.46
C ALA A 229 9.15 -26.60 18.78
N GLY A 230 9.73 -25.70 17.99
CA GLY A 230 9.56 -24.26 18.10
C GLY A 230 8.36 -23.70 17.30
N ARG A 231 7.68 -24.53 16.49
CA ARG A 231 6.55 -24.06 15.68
C ARG A 231 5.33 -23.72 16.53
N LEU A 232 4.72 -22.59 16.24
CA LEU A 232 3.49 -22.12 16.87
C LEU A 232 2.30 -22.50 15.98
N SER A 233 1.43 -23.40 16.48
CA SER A 233 0.16 -23.70 15.84
C SER A 233 -0.80 -22.51 15.95
N THR A 234 -1.88 -22.50 15.18
CA THR A 234 -2.93 -21.49 15.33
C THR A 234 -3.48 -21.40 16.76
N LYS A 235 -3.57 -22.53 17.46
CA LYS A 235 -3.99 -22.56 18.88
C LYS A 235 -2.96 -21.89 19.78
N ASP A 236 -1.68 -22.12 19.55
CA ASP A 236 -0.59 -21.50 20.31
C ASP A 236 -0.55 -20.00 20.08
N GLN A 237 -0.75 -19.56 18.83
CA GLN A 237 -0.86 -18.14 18.47
C GLN A 237 -2.05 -17.46 19.16
N GLN A 238 -3.22 -18.13 19.19
CA GLN A 238 -4.39 -17.64 19.91
C GLN A 238 -4.20 -17.56 21.42
N LEU A 239 -3.46 -18.54 22.01
CA LEU A 239 -3.11 -18.52 23.42
C LEU A 239 -2.20 -17.32 23.73
N LEU A 240 -1.15 -17.16 22.93
CA LEU A 240 -0.18 -16.06 23.05
C LEU A 240 -0.91 -14.71 22.90
N HIS A 241 -1.72 -14.56 21.87
CA HIS A 241 -2.45 -13.33 21.59
C HIS A 241 -3.37 -12.91 22.74
N ARG A 242 -4.14 -13.84 23.29
CA ARG A 242 -4.97 -13.54 24.48
C ARG A 242 -4.14 -13.03 25.64
N ALA A 243 -3.01 -13.67 25.93
CA ALA A 243 -2.15 -13.23 27.03
C ALA A 243 -1.54 -11.85 26.78
N VAL A 244 -1.19 -11.53 25.53
CA VAL A 244 -0.71 -10.21 25.11
C VAL A 244 -1.79 -9.14 25.29
N VAL A 245 -3.01 -9.39 24.81
CA VAL A 245 -4.14 -8.47 24.98
C VAL A 245 -4.45 -8.27 26.47
N ASP A 246 -4.54 -9.35 27.24
CA ASP A 246 -4.78 -9.25 28.70
C ASP A 246 -3.74 -8.39 29.42
N ALA A 247 -2.49 -8.44 28.97
CA ALA A 247 -1.39 -7.69 29.57
C ALA A 247 -1.34 -6.21 29.12
N CYS A 248 -1.74 -5.89 27.90
CA CYS A 248 -1.43 -4.60 27.27
C CYS A 248 -2.66 -3.76 26.88
N ASP A 249 -3.85 -4.34 26.75
CA ASP A 249 -5.07 -3.66 26.33
C ASP A 249 -5.37 -2.43 27.22
N ALA A 250 -5.29 -2.57 28.54
CA ALA A 250 -5.52 -1.45 29.47
C ALA A 250 -4.47 -0.33 29.44
N GLY A 251 -3.44 -0.44 28.61
CA GLY A 251 -2.31 0.52 28.58
C GLY A 251 -2.68 1.95 28.12
N ASP A 252 -3.76 2.09 27.37
CA ASP A 252 -4.33 3.40 26.97
C ASP A 252 -5.44 3.92 27.89
N GLY A 253 -5.77 3.14 28.94
CA GLY A 253 -6.84 3.43 29.92
C GLY A 253 -8.19 2.85 29.56
N LEU A 254 -8.28 2.02 28.52
CA LEU A 254 -9.50 1.35 28.07
C LEU A 254 -9.26 -0.17 27.94
N LYS A 255 -10.22 -0.98 28.35
CA LYS A 255 -10.23 -2.43 28.10
C LYS A 255 -11.30 -2.73 27.06
N ASP A 256 -10.90 -2.80 25.79
CA ASP A 256 -11.81 -3.03 24.67
C ASP A 256 -11.33 -4.10 23.66
N GLY A 257 -10.27 -4.84 24.04
CA GLY A 257 -9.68 -5.91 23.25
C GLY A 257 -8.71 -5.42 22.17
N LEU A 258 -8.31 -4.14 22.18
CA LEU A 258 -7.38 -3.57 21.21
C LEU A 258 -6.17 -2.92 21.90
N ILE A 259 -4.99 -3.20 21.38
CA ILE A 259 -3.77 -2.53 21.82
C ILE A 259 -3.57 -1.28 20.96
N SER A 260 -3.82 -0.11 21.53
CA SER A 260 -3.75 1.17 20.82
C SER A 260 -2.32 1.66 20.57
N ASP A 261 -1.35 1.24 21.40
CA ASP A 261 0.07 1.58 21.28
C ASP A 261 0.94 0.37 21.66
N PRO A 262 1.15 -0.58 20.74
CA PRO A 262 1.94 -1.78 21.03
C PRO A 262 3.44 -1.51 21.21
N GLU A 263 3.96 -0.35 20.79
CA GLU A 263 5.35 0.04 21.06
C GLU A 263 5.61 0.25 22.56
N ARG A 264 4.57 0.53 23.35
CA ARG A 264 4.64 0.63 24.81
C ARG A 264 4.32 -0.67 25.54
N CYS A 265 3.79 -1.67 24.85
CA CYS A 265 3.49 -2.97 25.46
C CYS A 265 4.80 -3.68 25.85
N ARG A 266 4.88 -4.12 27.11
CA ARG A 266 6.03 -4.87 27.63
C ARG A 266 5.54 -6.26 28.06
N PHE A 267 5.60 -7.20 27.11
CA PHE A 267 5.14 -8.57 27.32
C PHE A 267 6.29 -9.56 27.11
N ASP A 268 6.45 -10.51 28.04
CA ASP A 268 7.37 -11.66 27.89
C ASP A 268 6.57 -12.95 27.70
N PRO A 269 6.69 -13.66 26.56
CA PRO A 269 6.03 -14.95 26.35
C PRO A 269 6.35 -16.01 27.41
N GLY A 270 7.43 -15.84 28.18
CA GLY A 270 7.82 -16.74 29.26
C GLY A 270 6.76 -16.96 30.32
N VAL A 271 5.80 -16.04 30.49
CA VAL A 271 4.67 -16.20 31.41
C VAL A 271 3.76 -17.39 31.05
N LEU A 272 3.83 -17.83 29.79
CA LEU A 272 3.07 -18.98 29.28
C LEU A 272 3.83 -20.29 29.32
N GLN A 273 5.03 -20.36 29.91
CA GLN A 273 5.85 -21.55 29.90
C GLN A 273 5.20 -22.71 30.63
N CYS A 274 5.18 -23.91 30.02
CA CYS A 274 4.68 -25.12 30.63
C CYS A 274 5.51 -25.51 31.85
N ALA A 275 4.84 -25.74 32.97
CA ALA A 275 5.48 -26.31 34.19
C ALA A 275 5.32 -27.83 34.16
N GLY A 276 6.19 -28.53 33.40
CA GLY A 276 6.16 -29.99 33.26
C GLY A 276 5.63 -30.48 31.91
N SER A 277 4.88 -31.61 31.90
CA SER A 277 4.33 -32.18 30.66
C SER A 277 3.35 -31.23 29.97
N THR A 278 3.39 -31.20 28.65
CA THR A 278 2.59 -30.35 27.78
C THR A 278 1.11 -30.31 28.16
N ARG A 279 0.62 -29.11 28.46
CA ARG A 279 -0.81 -28.81 28.62
C ARG A 279 -1.34 -28.08 27.39
N SER A 280 -2.64 -28.03 27.25
CA SER A 280 -3.31 -27.32 26.14
C SER A 280 -3.31 -25.79 26.28
N ASP A 281 -2.84 -25.27 27.42
CA ASP A 281 -2.92 -23.88 27.87
C ASP A 281 -1.54 -23.28 28.22
N CYS A 282 -0.46 -23.84 27.67
CA CYS A 282 0.90 -23.36 27.85
C CYS A 282 1.76 -23.58 26.60
N LEU A 283 2.89 -22.90 26.53
CA LEU A 283 3.87 -23.00 25.45
C LEU A 283 5.13 -23.75 25.90
N THR A 284 5.74 -24.51 25.01
CA THR A 284 7.05 -25.13 25.24
C THR A 284 8.14 -24.07 25.25
N ALA A 285 9.30 -24.39 25.81
CA ALA A 285 10.46 -23.49 25.79
C ALA A 285 10.85 -23.08 24.34
N GLY A 286 10.82 -24.02 23.39
CA GLY A 286 11.12 -23.74 21.98
C GLY A 286 10.10 -22.78 21.34
N GLN A 287 8.80 -22.90 21.67
CA GLN A 287 7.76 -21.99 21.19
C GLN A 287 7.93 -20.57 21.77
N ILE A 288 8.33 -20.47 23.04
CA ILE A 288 8.64 -19.18 23.69
C ILE A 288 9.84 -18.50 23.02
N GLU A 289 10.90 -19.26 22.73
CA GLU A 289 12.06 -18.74 22.01
C GLU A 289 11.68 -18.24 20.61
N THR A 290 10.82 -18.96 19.91
CA THR A 290 10.28 -18.51 18.61
C THR A 290 9.48 -17.24 18.75
N ALA A 291 8.59 -17.12 19.74
CA ALA A 291 7.84 -15.88 19.96
C ALA A 291 8.77 -14.70 20.26
N ARG A 292 9.77 -14.90 21.12
CA ARG A 292 10.81 -13.88 21.38
C ARG A 292 11.59 -13.50 20.13
N LEU A 293 11.94 -14.48 19.29
CA LEU A 293 12.61 -14.24 18.00
C LEU A 293 11.78 -13.36 17.08
N ILE A 294 10.46 -13.58 16.99
CA ILE A 294 9.56 -12.82 16.14
C ILE A 294 9.40 -11.38 16.63
N TYR A 295 9.25 -11.17 17.94
CA TYR A 295 9.17 -9.82 18.52
C TYR A 295 10.51 -9.07 18.45
N SER A 296 11.62 -9.78 18.49
CA SER A 296 12.94 -9.13 18.50
C SER A 296 13.35 -8.68 17.09
N PRO A 297 13.84 -7.45 16.93
CA PRO A 297 14.48 -7.07 15.68
C PRO A 297 15.73 -7.91 15.42
N GLY A 298 16.06 -8.15 14.16
CA GLY A 298 17.40 -8.56 13.77
C GLY A 298 18.33 -7.36 13.90
N VAL A 299 19.46 -7.53 14.57
CA VAL A 299 20.41 -6.43 14.77
C VAL A 299 21.70 -6.70 14.00
N ASN A 300 22.04 -5.82 13.05
CA ASN A 300 23.38 -5.79 12.50
C ASN A 300 24.33 -5.21 13.56
N ARG A 301 25.22 -6.04 14.10
CA ARG A 301 26.08 -5.64 15.22
C ARG A 301 27.11 -4.58 14.86
N SER A 302 27.51 -4.52 13.58
CA SER A 302 28.50 -3.54 13.11
C SER A 302 27.89 -2.15 12.92
N THR A 303 26.71 -2.08 12.26
CA THR A 303 26.03 -0.80 11.97
C THR A 303 25.04 -0.38 13.05
N LYS A 304 24.72 -1.28 14.01
CA LYS A 304 23.66 -1.13 15.01
C LYS A 304 22.26 -0.97 14.40
N ARG A 305 22.10 -1.26 13.11
CA ARG A 305 20.80 -1.20 12.44
C ARG A 305 19.93 -2.35 12.91
N GLU A 306 18.71 -2.01 13.30
CA GLU A 306 17.65 -2.94 13.64
C GLU A 306 16.73 -3.13 12.45
N VAL A 307 16.30 -4.37 12.18
CA VAL A 307 15.40 -4.73 11.09
C VAL A 307 14.33 -5.71 11.54
N GLY A 308 13.11 -5.51 11.11
CA GLY A 308 11.97 -6.34 11.48
C GLY A 308 11.63 -6.17 12.97
N GLY A 309 11.22 -7.28 13.59
CA GLY A 309 10.66 -7.25 14.94
C GLY A 309 9.18 -6.87 14.87
N LEU A 310 8.29 -7.87 15.07
CA LEU A 310 6.87 -7.62 15.08
C LEU A 310 6.42 -7.11 16.45
N LEU A 311 5.32 -6.40 16.46
CA LEU A 311 4.81 -5.83 17.70
C LEU A 311 3.77 -6.75 18.36
N PRO A 312 3.62 -6.69 19.69
CA PRO A 312 2.54 -7.35 20.42
C PRO A 312 1.16 -6.97 19.85
N GLY A 313 0.28 -7.98 19.67
CA GLY A 313 -1.00 -7.85 19.00
C GLY A 313 -1.04 -8.42 17.57
N SER A 314 0.13 -8.80 17.01
CA SER A 314 0.24 -9.34 15.64
C SER A 314 0.15 -10.87 15.56
N GLU A 315 0.04 -11.58 16.67
CA GLU A 315 0.26 -13.03 16.82
C GLU A 315 -0.67 -13.87 15.93
N LEU A 316 -1.91 -13.44 15.75
CA LEU A 316 -2.92 -14.17 14.96
C LEU A 316 -2.55 -14.31 13.48
N GLY A 317 -1.65 -13.47 12.98
CA GLY A 317 -1.17 -13.52 11.60
C GLY A 317 0.17 -14.25 11.42
N TRP A 318 0.75 -14.83 12.46
CA TRP A 318 2.09 -15.42 12.41
C TRP A 318 2.19 -16.74 11.64
N THR A 319 1.09 -17.37 11.31
CA THR A 319 1.07 -18.52 10.39
C THR A 319 1.77 -18.22 9.07
N ASP A 320 1.77 -16.96 8.64
CA ASP A 320 2.39 -16.53 7.39
C ASP A 320 3.86 -16.11 7.51
N LEU A 321 4.43 -16.19 8.72
CA LEU A 321 5.81 -15.78 8.99
C LEU A 321 6.81 -16.91 8.80
N GLY A 322 7.52 -16.89 7.70
CA GLY A 322 8.75 -17.66 7.54
C GLY A 322 8.62 -19.18 7.44
N TRP A 323 7.55 -19.78 7.94
CA TRP A 323 7.30 -21.23 7.84
C TRP A 323 6.19 -21.59 6.85
N THR A 324 5.42 -20.63 6.35
CA THR A 324 4.59 -20.86 5.17
C THR A 324 5.40 -20.71 3.91
N ALA A 325 4.97 -21.37 2.85
CA ALA A 325 5.65 -21.34 1.55
C ALA A 325 5.79 -19.90 1.01
N SER A 326 4.80 -19.04 1.22
CA SER A 326 4.75 -17.68 0.64
C SER A 326 5.76 -16.70 1.26
N ALA A 327 5.76 -16.51 2.59
CA ALA A 327 6.66 -15.54 3.24
C ALA A 327 8.12 -16.01 3.20
N ARG A 328 8.34 -17.32 3.36
CA ARG A 328 9.65 -17.95 3.17
C ARG A 328 10.16 -17.74 1.75
N ALA A 329 9.33 -17.97 0.74
CA ALA A 329 9.71 -17.79 -0.65
C ALA A 329 10.13 -16.35 -0.93
N THR A 330 9.35 -15.34 -0.51
CA THR A 330 9.68 -13.93 -0.73
C THR A 330 11.01 -13.52 -0.10
N GLY A 331 11.28 -13.95 1.14
CA GLY A 331 12.56 -13.68 1.82
C GLY A 331 13.74 -14.39 1.16
N LEU A 332 13.57 -15.68 0.81
CA LEU A 332 14.60 -16.47 0.12
C LEU A 332 14.89 -15.92 -1.28
N ASP A 333 13.87 -15.56 -2.04
CA ASP A 333 14.01 -15.03 -3.39
C ASP A 333 14.83 -13.74 -3.41
N GLN A 334 14.63 -12.85 -2.42
CA GLN A 334 15.47 -11.65 -2.26
C GLN A 334 16.95 -12.02 -2.19
N PHE A 335 17.31 -12.99 -1.34
CA PHE A 335 18.70 -13.38 -1.18
C PHE A 335 19.22 -14.19 -2.35
N ARG A 336 18.47 -15.18 -2.83
CA ARG A 336 18.89 -16.03 -3.96
C ARG A 336 19.13 -15.24 -5.23
N PHE A 337 18.17 -14.42 -5.63
CA PHE A 337 18.14 -13.81 -6.96
C PHE A 337 18.70 -12.39 -7.00
N LEU A 338 18.41 -11.56 -5.98
CA LEU A 338 18.79 -10.16 -6.02
C LEU A 338 20.12 -9.89 -5.29
N VAL A 339 20.46 -10.70 -4.25
CA VAL A 339 21.66 -10.46 -3.45
C VAL A 339 22.83 -11.34 -3.90
N PHE A 340 22.59 -12.65 -4.03
CA PHE A 340 23.66 -13.60 -4.34
C PHE A 340 23.73 -13.99 -5.83
N GLY A 341 22.65 -13.86 -6.58
CA GLY A 341 22.57 -14.38 -7.95
C GLY A 341 22.74 -15.91 -8.01
N ASP A 342 22.37 -16.61 -6.94
CA ASP A 342 22.53 -18.05 -6.78
C ASP A 342 21.20 -18.70 -6.39
N PRO A 343 20.48 -19.33 -7.35
CA PRO A 343 19.23 -20.03 -7.05
C PRO A 343 19.35 -21.15 -6.03
N ALA A 344 20.56 -21.73 -5.87
CA ALA A 344 20.85 -22.81 -4.91
C ALA A 344 21.33 -22.30 -3.55
N TRP A 345 21.35 -20.98 -3.34
CA TRP A 345 21.78 -20.43 -2.05
C TRP A 345 20.97 -21.04 -0.90
N ASP A 346 21.70 -21.50 0.09
CA ASP A 346 21.17 -22.23 1.25
C ASP A 346 20.91 -21.27 2.41
N ILE A 347 19.67 -21.27 2.92
CA ILE A 347 19.22 -20.45 4.05
C ILE A 347 20.06 -20.67 5.31
N GLN A 348 20.62 -21.89 5.51
CA GLN A 348 21.46 -22.21 6.66
C GLN A 348 22.76 -21.41 6.69
N LYS A 349 23.20 -20.88 5.55
CA LYS A 349 24.38 -19.99 5.46
C LYS A 349 24.09 -18.55 5.85
N PHE A 350 22.81 -18.19 6.05
CA PHE A 350 22.44 -16.80 6.37
C PHE A 350 23.05 -16.33 7.68
N ASP A 351 23.67 -15.16 7.63
CA ASP A 351 24.18 -14.40 8.78
C ASP A 351 23.70 -12.95 8.66
N VAL A 352 23.01 -12.45 9.71
CA VAL A 352 22.36 -11.14 9.65
C VAL A 352 23.37 -10.00 9.53
N ASP A 353 24.55 -10.11 10.14
CA ASP A 353 25.56 -9.04 10.09
C ASP A 353 26.17 -8.90 8.69
N ARG A 354 26.51 -10.04 8.09
CA ARG A 354 27.14 -10.08 6.76
C ARG A 354 26.13 -9.86 5.64
N ASP A 355 25.01 -10.59 5.70
CA ASP A 355 24.14 -10.72 4.53
C ASP A 355 23.15 -9.55 4.44
N LEU A 356 22.79 -8.90 5.55
CA LEU A 356 22.03 -7.65 5.49
C LEU A 356 22.87 -6.54 4.85
N ALA A 357 24.14 -6.38 5.25
CA ALA A 357 25.02 -5.40 4.63
C ALA A 357 25.18 -5.65 3.13
N ARG A 358 25.33 -6.93 2.73
CA ARG A 358 25.40 -7.31 1.31
C ARG A 358 24.10 -7.04 0.56
N ALA A 359 22.95 -7.25 1.20
CA ALA A 359 21.65 -6.94 0.60
C ALA A 359 21.46 -5.42 0.38
N GLU A 360 21.93 -4.60 1.30
CA GLU A 360 21.90 -3.13 1.18
C GLU A 360 22.84 -2.64 0.07
N GLU A 361 24.06 -3.23 0.00
CA GLU A 361 25.01 -2.91 -1.08
C GLU A 361 24.46 -3.32 -2.45
N ALA A 362 23.78 -4.46 -2.56
CA ALA A 362 23.18 -4.92 -3.82
C ALA A 362 21.97 -4.06 -4.20
N ASP A 363 21.17 -3.62 -3.22
CA ASP A 363 19.96 -2.81 -3.44
C ASP A 363 20.26 -1.40 -3.99
N ARG A 364 21.30 -0.77 -3.49
CA ARG A 364 21.69 0.61 -3.93
C ARG A 364 20.50 1.56 -3.96
N ASP A 365 19.63 1.50 -2.98
CA ASP A 365 18.40 2.28 -2.89
C ASP A 365 17.44 2.07 -4.09
N THR A 366 17.46 0.89 -4.69
CA THR A 366 16.53 0.53 -5.78
C THR A 366 15.18 0.10 -5.22
N LEU A 367 15.17 -0.85 -4.26
CA LEU A 367 13.94 -1.37 -3.66
C LEU A 367 13.62 -0.68 -2.32
N ASN A 368 14.62 -0.45 -1.47
CA ASN A 368 14.43 0.26 -0.21
C ASN A 368 13.90 1.67 -0.46
N ALA A 369 12.90 2.09 0.30
CA ALA A 369 12.30 3.43 0.23
C ALA A 369 12.55 4.18 1.54
N LEU A 370 13.82 4.31 1.95
CA LEU A 370 14.23 4.79 3.26
C LEU A 370 14.72 6.23 3.28
N ASP A 371 14.82 6.91 2.13
CA ASP A 371 15.23 8.31 2.08
C ASP A 371 14.21 9.20 2.81
N PRO A 372 14.60 9.93 3.88
CA PRO A 372 13.71 10.82 4.59
C PRO A 372 13.48 12.15 3.89
N ASN A 373 14.20 12.43 2.81
CA ASN A 373 14.08 13.70 2.09
C ASN A 373 12.85 13.73 1.19
N LEU A 374 11.70 14.00 1.78
CA LEU A 374 10.45 14.27 1.05
C LEU A 374 10.26 15.75 0.68
N LYS A 375 11.25 16.61 0.99
CA LYS A 375 11.13 18.05 0.79
C LYS A 375 10.68 18.46 -0.62
N PRO A 376 11.23 17.90 -1.72
CA PRO A 376 10.79 18.27 -3.08
C PRO A 376 9.29 18.00 -3.32
N PHE A 377 8.78 16.86 -2.85
CA PHE A 377 7.36 16.51 -2.98
C PHE A 377 6.45 17.41 -2.11
N LEU A 378 6.86 17.68 -0.87
CA LEU A 378 6.04 18.46 0.05
C LEU A 378 6.02 19.95 -0.32
N ASP A 379 7.14 20.53 -0.75
CA ASP A 379 7.27 21.95 -1.10
C ASP A 379 6.42 22.33 -2.31
N ARG A 380 6.26 21.43 -3.29
CA ARG A 380 5.36 21.67 -4.44
C ARG A 380 3.87 21.53 -4.11
N GLY A 381 3.54 21.25 -2.85
CA GLY A 381 2.17 21.11 -2.36
C GLY A 381 1.64 19.67 -2.37
N GLY A 382 2.48 18.67 -2.63
CA GLY A 382 2.13 17.26 -2.56
C GLY A 382 1.56 16.87 -1.20
N LYS A 383 0.62 15.92 -1.19
CA LYS A 383 -0.02 15.40 0.04
C LYS A 383 0.20 13.91 0.16
N LEU A 384 0.71 13.46 1.30
CA LEU A 384 0.99 12.07 1.60
C LEU A 384 0.17 11.62 2.81
N ILE A 385 -0.68 10.63 2.60
CA ILE A 385 -1.30 9.85 3.68
C ILE A 385 -0.59 8.51 3.74
N GLN A 386 0.06 8.23 4.85
CA GLN A 386 0.55 6.90 5.17
C GLN A 386 -0.34 6.28 6.23
N PHE A 387 -0.64 4.98 6.12
CA PHE A 387 -1.33 4.25 7.17
C PHE A 387 -0.68 2.90 7.42
N HIS A 388 -0.82 2.37 8.65
CA HIS A 388 -0.31 1.06 9.00
C HIS A 388 -1.18 0.43 10.10
N GLY A 389 -1.45 -0.86 9.99
CA GLY A 389 -2.10 -1.63 11.06
C GLY A 389 -1.11 -1.97 12.17
N TRP A 390 -1.46 -1.71 13.42
CA TRP A 390 -0.61 -2.06 14.55
C TRP A 390 -0.40 -3.57 14.72
N ALA A 391 -1.34 -4.38 14.22
CA ALA A 391 -1.27 -5.85 14.25
C ALA A 391 -0.74 -6.47 12.94
N ASP A 392 0.00 -5.72 12.12
CA ASP A 392 0.57 -6.21 10.86
C ASP A 392 1.60 -7.30 11.12
N PRO A 393 1.36 -8.56 10.66
CA PRO A 393 2.28 -9.67 10.86
C PRO A 393 3.34 -9.78 9.74
N GLN A 394 3.26 -8.99 8.66
CA GLN A 394 4.13 -9.13 7.49
C GLN A 394 5.19 -8.05 7.40
N ILE A 395 4.83 -6.82 7.77
CA ILE A 395 5.73 -5.67 7.78
C ILE A 395 5.61 -5.00 9.15
N SER A 396 6.72 -4.91 9.88
CA SER A 396 6.72 -4.29 11.20
C SER A 396 6.16 -2.87 11.15
N PRO A 397 5.10 -2.54 11.90
CA PRO A 397 4.56 -1.18 11.97
C PRO A 397 5.56 -0.16 12.51
N ALA A 398 6.53 -0.60 13.30
CA ALA A 398 7.63 0.24 13.79
C ALA A 398 8.45 0.85 12.63
N ASN A 399 8.52 0.20 11.45
CA ASN A 399 9.17 0.79 10.28
C ASN A 399 8.48 2.09 9.83
N SER A 400 7.15 2.17 9.96
CA SER A 400 6.38 3.37 9.59
C SER A 400 6.57 4.50 10.60
N THR A 401 6.52 4.23 11.90
CA THR A 401 6.72 5.23 12.94
C THR A 401 8.14 5.77 12.95
N GLN A 402 9.13 4.89 12.80
CA GLN A 402 10.56 5.27 12.69
C GLN A 402 10.83 6.09 11.42
N TYR A 403 10.24 5.71 10.28
CA TYR A 403 10.40 6.48 9.05
C TYR A 403 9.76 7.86 9.17
N TYR A 404 8.53 7.94 9.70
CA TYR A 404 7.86 9.23 9.97
C TYR A 404 8.71 10.13 10.88
N THR A 405 9.28 9.58 11.95
CA THR A 405 10.17 10.30 12.85
C THR A 405 11.40 10.83 12.11
N ARG A 406 12.07 9.99 11.30
CA ARG A 406 13.23 10.43 10.52
C ARG A 406 12.90 11.54 9.53
N VAL A 407 11.73 11.49 8.88
CA VAL A 407 11.27 12.56 7.96
C VAL A 407 10.99 13.84 8.75
N THR A 408 10.31 13.76 9.90
CA THR A 408 10.02 14.95 10.72
C THR A 408 11.29 15.58 11.26
N ASP A 409 12.27 14.79 11.69
CA ASP A 409 13.57 15.28 12.18
C ASP A 409 14.35 15.97 11.05
N ALA A 410 14.42 15.33 9.88
CA ALA A 410 15.13 15.87 8.71
C ALA A 410 14.52 17.19 8.19
N LEU A 411 13.20 17.38 8.35
CA LEU A 411 12.48 18.53 7.82
C LEU A 411 12.12 19.59 8.89
N GLY A 412 12.65 19.49 10.10
CA GLY A 412 12.53 20.52 11.13
C GLY A 412 11.31 20.38 12.03
N GLY A 413 10.82 19.18 12.23
CA GLY A 413 9.82 18.81 13.22
C GLY A 413 8.41 18.56 12.66
N VAL A 414 7.58 17.90 13.48
CA VAL A 414 6.20 17.48 13.12
C VAL A 414 5.38 18.65 12.57
N ALA A 415 5.47 19.84 13.18
CA ALA A 415 4.70 21.01 12.76
C ALA A 415 4.99 21.45 11.32
N LYS A 416 6.20 21.22 10.81
CA LYS A 416 6.58 21.52 9.42
C LYS A 416 6.04 20.52 8.42
N VAL A 417 5.96 19.26 8.84
CA VAL A 417 5.60 18.12 7.97
C VAL A 417 4.08 17.89 7.93
N HIS A 418 3.39 18.10 9.05
CA HIS A 418 1.99 17.74 9.27
C HIS A 418 0.99 18.39 8.29
N GLY A 419 1.34 19.55 7.71
CA GLY A 419 0.57 20.22 6.67
C GLY A 419 0.60 19.51 5.28
N SER A 420 1.47 18.48 5.11
CA SER A 420 1.65 17.79 3.83
C SER A 420 1.86 16.28 3.95
N TYR A 421 2.26 15.77 5.11
CA TYR A 421 2.40 14.33 5.35
C TYR A 421 1.81 13.95 6.71
N ARG A 422 0.93 12.96 6.72
CA ARG A 422 0.30 12.40 7.92
C ARG A 422 0.38 10.87 7.92
N LEU A 423 0.75 10.31 9.07
CA LEU A 423 0.74 8.87 9.34
C LEU A 423 -0.47 8.55 10.23
N PHE A 424 -1.24 7.52 9.87
CA PHE A 424 -2.37 7.02 10.65
C PHE A 424 -2.09 5.57 11.04
N MET A 425 -2.06 5.30 12.34
CA MET A 425 -1.90 3.95 12.87
C MET A 425 -3.26 3.38 13.24
N ALA A 426 -3.54 2.14 12.82
CA ALA A 426 -4.83 1.49 13.02
C ALA A 426 -4.72 0.35 14.07
N PRO A 427 -5.25 0.52 15.29
CA PRO A 427 -5.23 -0.52 16.33
C PRO A 427 -5.94 -1.79 15.89
N GLY A 428 -5.30 -2.94 16.11
CA GLY A 428 -5.86 -4.26 15.80
C GLY A 428 -6.01 -4.58 14.32
N MET A 429 -5.63 -3.68 13.40
CA MET A 429 -5.63 -3.94 11.97
C MET A 429 -4.39 -4.74 11.56
N GLY A 430 -4.59 -5.75 10.71
CA GLY A 430 -3.52 -6.55 10.09
C GLY A 430 -2.86 -5.87 8.90
N HIS A 431 -2.26 -6.70 8.01
CA HIS A 431 -1.56 -6.20 6.82
C HIS A 431 -2.54 -5.68 5.76
N CYS A 432 -2.51 -4.40 5.46
CA CYS A 432 -3.40 -3.71 4.50
C CYS A 432 -4.90 -3.74 4.82
N GLY A 433 -5.32 -4.43 5.86
CA GLY A 433 -6.72 -4.63 6.27
C GLY A 433 -6.88 -5.88 7.12
N GLY A 434 -8.12 -6.26 7.43
CA GLY A 434 -8.41 -7.39 8.31
C GLY A 434 -7.94 -7.16 9.76
N GLY A 435 -7.92 -8.23 10.57
CA GLY A 435 -7.62 -8.14 12.00
C GLY A 435 -8.87 -7.87 12.83
N GLU A 436 -8.71 -7.70 14.14
CA GLU A 436 -9.81 -7.60 15.12
C GLU A 436 -10.25 -6.14 15.35
N GLY A 437 -9.48 -5.17 14.88
CA GLY A 437 -9.77 -3.75 14.99
C GLY A 437 -10.42 -3.14 13.74
N PRO A 438 -10.85 -1.86 13.83
CA PRO A 438 -11.34 -1.11 12.69
C PRO A 438 -10.32 -1.05 11.55
N ASN A 439 -10.68 -1.59 10.38
CA ASN A 439 -9.78 -1.85 9.27
C ASN A 439 -10.33 -1.42 7.89
N THR A 440 -11.53 -0.81 7.87
CA THR A 440 -12.18 -0.32 6.65
C THR A 440 -12.38 1.19 6.74
N PHE A 441 -11.81 1.93 5.80
CA PHE A 441 -11.81 3.40 5.78
C PHE A 441 -11.58 3.94 4.36
N ASP A 442 -11.98 5.19 4.11
CA ASP A 442 -11.80 5.85 2.80
C ASP A 442 -10.66 6.88 2.83
N MET A 443 -9.43 6.42 2.64
CA MET A 443 -8.25 7.29 2.52
C MET A 443 -8.27 8.12 1.23
N VAL A 444 -8.92 7.62 0.17
CA VAL A 444 -8.99 8.35 -1.11
C VAL A 444 -9.82 9.61 -0.95
N ALA A 445 -11.01 9.52 -0.35
CA ALA A 445 -11.84 10.70 -0.09
C ALA A 445 -11.12 11.72 0.84
N ALA A 446 -10.42 11.24 1.86
CA ALA A 446 -9.64 12.09 2.75
C ALA A 446 -8.50 12.82 2.01
N LEU A 447 -7.79 12.10 1.13
CA LEU A 447 -6.72 12.67 0.32
C LEU A 447 -7.24 13.69 -0.70
N GLU A 448 -8.38 13.39 -1.39
CA GLU A 448 -9.03 14.34 -2.30
C GLU A 448 -9.38 15.66 -1.61
N GLN A 449 -10.05 15.58 -0.44
CA GLN A 449 -10.37 16.78 0.33
C GLN A 449 -9.11 17.59 0.70
N TRP A 450 -8.04 16.89 1.03
CA TRP A 450 -6.78 17.55 1.39
C TRP A 450 -6.12 18.22 0.20
N VAL A 451 -5.99 17.52 -0.93
CA VAL A 451 -5.36 18.06 -2.15
C VAL A 451 -6.21 19.18 -2.76
N GLU A 452 -7.51 18.93 -2.96
CA GLU A 452 -8.38 19.79 -3.76
C GLU A 452 -8.99 20.94 -2.96
N GLN A 453 -9.36 20.69 -1.68
CA GLN A 453 -10.04 21.66 -0.83
C GLN A 453 -9.16 22.21 0.28
N LYS A 454 -7.87 21.76 0.37
CA LYS A 454 -6.91 22.12 1.44
C LYS A 454 -7.40 21.72 2.84
N LYS A 455 -8.33 20.77 2.93
CA LYS A 455 -8.87 20.26 4.19
C LYS A 455 -8.11 19.02 4.62
N ALA A 456 -7.13 19.22 5.48
CA ALA A 456 -6.32 18.14 6.02
C ALA A 456 -7.15 17.21 6.93
N PRO A 457 -6.96 15.86 6.87
CA PRO A 457 -7.73 14.93 7.68
C PRO A 457 -7.22 14.90 9.14
N ASP A 458 -7.87 15.63 10.05
CA ASP A 458 -7.53 15.61 11.48
C ASP A 458 -7.93 14.29 12.16
N GLN A 459 -8.76 13.51 11.52
CA GLN A 459 -9.09 12.12 11.83
C GLN A 459 -9.66 11.44 10.59
N ILE A 460 -9.58 10.11 10.54
CA ILE A 460 -10.25 9.29 9.52
C ILE A 460 -11.05 8.22 10.26
N ILE A 461 -12.36 8.14 10.02
CA ILE A 461 -13.19 7.16 10.70
C ILE A 461 -12.99 5.80 10.04
N ALA A 462 -12.54 4.84 10.82
CA ALA A 462 -12.43 3.43 10.45
C ALA A 462 -13.56 2.62 11.08
N SER A 463 -13.99 1.58 10.38
CA SER A 463 -15.00 0.62 10.84
C SER A 463 -14.44 -0.80 10.83
N HIS A 464 -14.95 -1.62 11.74
CA HIS A 464 -14.88 -3.08 11.71
C HIS A 464 -16.27 -3.63 11.41
N SER A 465 -16.32 -4.76 10.71
CA SER A 465 -17.59 -5.42 10.38
C SER A 465 -17.54 -6.91 10.75
N ARG A 466 -18.58 -7.39 11.38
CA ARG A 466 -18.79 -8.80 11.71
C ARG A 466 -20.08 -9.27 11.07
N ASN A 467 -20.02 -10.37 10.33
CA ASN A 467 -21.19 -10.94 9.63
C ASN A 467 -21.90 -9.94 8.70
N GLY A 468 -21.15 -9.05 8.07
CA GLY A 468 -21.68 -8.04 7.13
C GLY A 468 -22.28 -6.78 7.76
N ALA A 469 -22.30 -6.68 9.10
CA ALA A 469 -22.75 -5.48 9.83
C ALA A 469 -21.56 -4.80 10.51
N VAL A 470 -21.56 -3.46 10.51
CA VAL A 470 -20.57 -2.68 11.27
C VAL A 470 -20.84 -2.88 12.76
N ASP A 471 -19.88 -3.42 13.49
CA ASP A 471 -19.93 -3.65 14.92
C ASP A 471 -19.04 -2.70 15.74
N ARG A 472 -18.06 -2.05 15.11
CA ARG A 472 -17.19 -1.09 15.78
C ARG A 472 -16.73 0.01 14.82
N THR A 473 -16.63 1.24 15.31
CA THR A 473 -15.99 2.35 14.64
C THR A 473 -14.96 3.02 15.54
N ARG A 474 -13.88 3.58 14.96
CA ARG A 474 -12.82 4.29 15.69
C ARG A 474 -12.24 5.41 14.82
N PRO A 475 -11.94 6.59 15.38
CA PRO A 475 -11.14 7.56 14.65
C PRO A 475 -9.68 7.09 14.60
N LEU A 476 -9.11 6.99 13.39
CA LEU A 476 -7.68 6.95 13.21
C LEU A 476 -7.15 8.37 13.36
N CYS A 477 -6.18 8.56 14.23
CA CYS A 477 -5.60 9.85 14.53
C CYS A 477 -4.25 10.05 13.85
N PRO A 478 -3.89 11.28 13.44
CA PRO A 478 -2.56 11.54 12.90
C PRO A 478 -1.48 11.28 13.95
N TYR A 479 -0.57 10.36 13.68
CA TYR A 479 0.53 10.03 14.58
C TYR A 479 1.38 11.28 14.93
N PRO A 480 1.80 11.50 16.19
CA PRO A 480 1.74 10.55 17.32
C PRO A 480 0.45 10.58 18.14
N GLN A 481 -0.62 11.26 17.71
CA GLN A 481 -1.88 11.27 18.43
C GLN A 481 -2.52 9.87 18.43
N VAL A 482 -3.28 9.58 19.47
CA VAL A 482 -4.08 8.37 19.65
C VAL A 482 -5.56 8.70 19.91
N ALA A 483 -6.44 7.76 19.64
CA ALA A 483 -7.86 7.89 19.96
C ALA A 483 -8.08 7.66 21.46
N LYS A 484 -8.36 8.72 22.20
CA LYS A 484 -8.68 8.65 23.64
C LYS A 484 -10.19 8.60 23.85
N TYR A 485 -10.65 7.64 24.64
CA TYR A 485 -12.04 7.52 25.04
C TYR A 485 -12.45 8.67 25.96
N LYS A 486 -13.65 9.26 25.70
CA LYS A 486 -14.17 10.42 26.45
C LYS A 486 -14.75 10.05 27.82
N GLY A 487 -14.85 8.74 28.15
CA GLY A 487 -15.36 8.26 29.43
C GLY A 487 -16.87 8.05 29.49
N ASN A 488 -17.59 8.25 28.38
CA ASN A 488 -19.05 8.03 28.30
C ASN A 488 -19.47 7.51 26.91
N GLY A 489 -20.59 6.81 26.84
CA GLY A 489 -21.10 6.17 25.62
C GLY A 489 -20.47 4.81 25.33
N SER A 490 -20.78 4.23 24.16
CA SER A 490 -20.20 2.96 23.73
C SER A 490 -18.75 3.11 23.31
N THR A 491 -17.89 2.17 23.71
CA THR A 491 -16.52 2.08 23.22
C THR A 491 -16.42 1.57 21.78
N ASP A 492 -17.54 1.17 21.18
CA ASP A 492 -17.60 0.75 19.77
C ASP A 492 -18.00 1.90 18.83
N GLU A 493 -18.19 3.11 19.35
CA GLU A 493 -18.60 4.28 18.56
C GLU A 493 -17.50 5.34 18.49
N ALA A 494 -17.05 5.68 17.30
CA ALA A 494 -16.01 6.68 17.05
C ALA A 494 -16.35 8.07 17.66
N ALA A 495 -17.63 8.43 17.75
CA ALA A 495 -18.09 9.68 18.34
C ALA A 495 -17.68 9.86 19.80
N ASN A 496 -17.42 8.75 20.52
CA ASN A 496 -17.04 8.76 21.94
C ASN A 496 -15.52 8.83 22.16
N PHE A 497 -14.77 9.12 21.11
CA PHE A 497 -13.31 9.29 21.15
C PHE A 497 -12.89 10.68 20.68
N VAL A 498 -11.68 11.07 21.04
CA VAL A 498 -11.01 12.28 20.56
C VAL A 498 -9.54 12.00 20.28
N CYS A 499 -9.01 12.58 19.19
CA CYS A 499 -7.60 12.52 18.89
C CYS A 499 -6.80 13.46 19.78
N GLN A 500 -5.87 12.93 20.55
CA GLN A 500 -4.98 13.71 21.42
C GLN A 500 -3.63 13.04 21.61
N ALA A 501 -2.66 13.75 22.19
CA ALA A 501 -1.36 13.18 22.55
C ALA A 501 -1.52 11.96 23.46
N PRO A 502 -0.61 10.95 23.32
CA PRO A 502 -0.65 9.71 24.11
C PRO A 502 -0.49 9.96 25.62
#